data_8bf40aa68e684660f3f3eace80176f63
#
_entry.id   8bf40aa68e684660f3f3eace80176f63
#
_cell.length_a   1.000
_cell.length_b   1.000
_cell.length_c   1.000
_cell.angle_alpha   90.00
_cell.angle_beta   90.00
_cell.angle_gamma   90.00
#
_symmetry.space_group_name_H-M   'P 1'
#
loop_
_entity.id
_entity.type
_entity.pdbx_description
1 polymer ?
#
loop_
_entity_poly.entity_id
_entity_poly.type
_entity_poly.pdbx_seq_one_letter_code
_entity_poly.pdbx_strand_id
1 'polypeptide(L)'
;MFMAITTAENQETKPSLRYPTEDIGADSLASRKTAQLEAARQFKVFHDFQFNDRVKESGITFVHRAVDDVTKHMRMGHYDHGSGVAIADVDGDGLPDILFLNQVGGNELWKNLGAGKFRNITQQAGIALEGRVSVAGAFADIDNDGDQDLFVTTVRGGNALFENDG
;
A
#
# COMPACT_ATOMS: atom_id res chain seq x y z
N MET A 1 -36.75 39.01 -33.91
CA MET A 1 -36.04 37.92 -34.65
C MET A 1 -34.94 37.46 -33.72
N PHE A 2 -35.25 36.51 -32.84
CA PHE A 2 -34.31 35.97 -31.84
C PHE A 2 -33.61 34.76 -32.44
N MET A 3 -32.31 34.85 -32.51
CA MET A 3 -31.44 33.77 -32.99
C MET A 3 -31.08 32.88 -31.78
N ALA A 4 -31.55 31.63 -31.78
CA ALA A 4 -31.21 30.65 -30.78
C ALA A 4 -29.80 30.13 -31.05
N ILE A 5 -28.90 30.31 -30.10
CA ILE A 5 -27.56 29.69 -30.08
C ILE A 5 -27.71 28.33 -29.48
N THR A 6 -27.63 27.30 -30.31
CA THR A 6 -27.56 25.89 -29.86
C THR A 6 -26.11 25.59 -29.43
N THR A 7 -25.89 25.45 -28.15
CA THR A 7 -24.64 24.92 -27.62
C THR A 7 -24.64 23.42 -27.85
N ALA A 8 -23.74 22.92 -28.71
CA ALA A 8 -23.46 21.52 -28.86
C ALA A 8 -22.75 21.03 -27.60
N GLU A 9 -23.42 20.23 -26.78
CA GLU A 9 -22.80 19.48 -25.72
C GLU A 9 -21.84 18.43 -26.33
N ASN A 10 -20.57 18.63 -26.04
CA ASN A 10 -19.51 17.69 -26.37
C ASN A 10 -19.63 16.50 -25.39
N GLN A 11 -20.35 15.46 -25.78
CA GLN A 11 -20.39 14.20 -25.04
C GLN A 11 -19.02 13.53 -25.20
N GLU A 12 -18.15 13.72 -24.19
CA GLU A 12 -17.00 12.86 -24.00
C GLU A 12 -17.48 11.42 -23.80
N THR A 13 -17.34 10.62 -24.83
CA THR A 13 -17.58 9.18 -24.73
C THR A 13 -16.54 8.56 -23.83
N LYS A 14 -16.92 8.26 -22.59
CA LYS A 14 -16.11 7.43 -21.68
C LYS A 14 -15.73 6.14 -22.40
N PRO A 15 -14.45 5.75 -22.42
CA PRO A 15 -14.07 4.48 -23.03
C PRO A 15 -14.80 3.35 -22.29
N SER A 16 -15.69 2.66 -22.99
CA SER A 16 -16.34 1.48 -22.44
C SER A 16 -15.31 0.37 -22.33
N LEU A 17 -15.02 -0.06 -21.12
CA LEU A 17 -14.28 -1.30 -20.87
C LEU A 17 -15.08 -2.45 -21.48
N ARG A 18 -14.67 -2.92 -22.67
CA ARG A 18 -15.19 -4.13 -23.25
C ARG A 18 -14.46 -5.30 -22.62
N TYR A 19 -15.12 -6.00 -21.73
CA TYR A 19 -14.68 -7.32 -21.32
C TYR A 19 -14.84 -8.27 -22.51
N PRO A 20 -13.81 -9.06 -22.87
CA PRO A 20 -13.97 -10.06 -23.91
C PRO A 20 -15.02 -11.08 -23.43
N THR A 21 -16.10 -11.16 -24.19
CA THR A 21 -17.23 -12.08 -23.90
C THR A 21 -16.99 -13.49 -24.45
N GLU A 22 -15.83 -13.75 -25.06
CA GLU A 22 -15.55 -15.01 -25.76
C GLU A 22 -14.35 -15.70 -25.09
N ASP A 23 -14.62 -16.95 -24.80
CA ASP A 23 -13.76 -18.08 -24.44
C ASP A 23 -12.31 -17.76 -24.04
N ILE A 24 -12.08 -17.82 -22.74
CA ILE A 24 -10.72 -17.75 -22.17
C ILE A 24 -10.06 -19.13 -22.34
N GLY A 25 -10.06 -19.66 -23.58
CA GLY A 25 -9.42 -20.92 -23.92
C GLY A 25 -7.90 -20.82 -23.91
N ALA A 26 -7.24 -21.96 -23.81
CA ALA A 26 -5.76 -22.04 -23.77
C ALA A 26 -5.11 -21.37 -24.99
N ASP A 27 -5.78 -21.40 -26.16
CA ASP A 27 -5.31 -20.79 -27.41
C ASP A 27 -5.31 -19.26 -27.33
N SER A 28 -6.30 -18.67 -26.66
CA SER A 28 -6.35 -17.22 -26.46
C SER A 28 -5.24 -16.75 -25.49
N LEU A 29 -4.88 -17.56 -24.52
CA LEU A 29 -3.78 -17.27 -23.61
C LEU A 29 -2.42 -17.32 -24.33
N ALA A 30 -2.23 -18.26 -25.24
CA ALA A 30 -1.01 -18.37 -26.02
C ALA A 30 -0.83 -17.17 -26.98
N SER A 31 -1.89 -16.75 -27.67
CA SER A 31 -1.85 -15.57 -28.55
C SER A 31 -1.61 -14.27 -27.77
N ARG A 32 -2.24 -14.11 -26.59
CA ARG A 32 -2.03 -12.96 -25.70
C ARG A 32 -0.59 -12.93 -25.17
N LYS A 33 -0.03 -14.08 -24.79
CA LYS A 33 1.37 -14.17 -24.36
C LYS A 33 2.32 -13.71 -25.46
N THR A 34 2.08 -14.15 -26.71
CA THR A 34 2.91 -13.73 -27.85
C THR A 34 2.82 -12.23 -28.07
N ALA A 35 1.61 -11.67 -28.08
CA ALA A 35 1.39 -10.23 -28.26
C ALA A 35 2.03 -9.41 -27.11
N GLN A 36 1.96 -9.87 -25.87
CA GLN A 36 2.60 -9.23 -24.72
C GLN A 36 4.13 -9.26 -24.84
N LEU A 37 4.72 -10.38 -25.27
CA LEU A 37 6.16 -10.50 -25.48
C LEU A 37 6.66 -9.60 -26.61
N GLU A 38 5.89 -9.44 -27.68
CA GLU A 38 6.22 -8.50 -28.77
C GLU A 38 6.11 -7.04 -28.31
N ALA A 39 5.03 -6.70 -27.59
CA ALA A 39 4.88 -5.36 -27.02
C ALA A 39 6.00 -5.05 -26.01
N ALA A 40 6.40 -6.01 -25.19
CA ALA A 40 7.49 -5.84 -24.21
C ALA A 40 8.84 -5.52 -24.85
N ARG A 41 9.09 -5.96 -26.11
CA ARG A 41 10.31 -5.61 -26.86
C ARG A 41 10.41 -4.12 -27.21
N GLN A 42 9.28 -3.41 -27.21
CA GLN A 42 9.23 -1.98 -27.51
C GLN A 42 9.48 -1.11 -26.26
N PHE A 43 9.44 -1.71 -25.08
CA PHE A 43 9.65 -1.02 -23.81
C PHE A 43 11.02 -1.39 -23.22
N LYS A 44 11.71 -0.39 -22.66
CA LYS A 44 12.88 -0.64 -21.82
C LYS A 44 12.41 -1.31 -20.53
N VAL A 45 12.38 -2.65 -20.50
CA VAL A 45 12.12 -3.40 -19.29
C VAL A 45 13.43 -3.53 -18.54
N PHE A 46 13.47 -3.14 -17.27
CA PHE A 46 14.63 -3.36 -16.41
C PHE A 46 14.70 -4.86 -16.10
N HIS A 47 15.60 -5.57 -16.78
CA HIS A 47 15.81 -7.00 -16.59
C HIS A 47 16.93 -7.33 -15.59
N ASP A 48 17.76 -6.34 -15.23
CA ASP A 48 19.03 -6.55 -14.52
C ASP A 48 19.02 -6.04 -13.09
N PHE A 49 17.86 -5.95 -12.44
CA PHE A 49 17.81 -5.58 -11.03
C PHE A 49 18.02 -6.82 -10.13
N GLN A 50 18.80 -6.64 -9.07
CA GLN A 50 18.99 -7.64 -8.03
C GLN A 50 18.61 -7.06 -6.69
N PHE A 51 17.90 -7.86 -5.89
CA PHE A 51 17.68 -7.54 -4.50
C PHE A 51 18.81 -8.11 -3.64
N ASN A 52 19.31 -7.30 -2.74
CA ASN A 52 20.26 -7.71 -1.73
C ASN A 52 19.60 -7.54 -0.36
N ASP A 53 19.72 -8.53 0.50
CA ASP A 53 19.27 -8.43 1.89
C ASP A 53 20.15 -7.39 2.61
N ARG A 54 19.51 -6.33 3.11
CA ARG A 54 20.14 -5.20 3.81
C ARG A 54 19.56 -4.97 5.19
N VAL A 55 18.73 -5.88 5.68
CA VAL A 55 18.06 -5.74 7.00
C VAL A 55 19.08 -5.47 8.09
N LYS A 56 20.17 -6.23 8.13
CA LYS A 56 21.20 -6.07 9.15
C LYS A 56 21.87 -4.70 9.12
N GLU A 57 22.17 -4.20 7.92
CA GLU A 57 22.83 -2.89 7.73
C GLU A 57 21.86 -1.73 7.89
N SER A 58 20.56 -1.95 7.66
CA SER A 58 19.54 -0.90 7.74
C SER A 58 19.30 -0.40 9.16
N GLY A 59 19.58 -1.22 10.16
CA GLY A 59 19.24 -0.96 11.55
C GLY A 59 17.81 -1.31 11.93
N ILE A 60 16.97 -1.79 10.98
CA ILE A 60 15.60 -2.24 11.25
C ILE A 60 15.65 -3.54 12.07
N THR A 61 15.00 -3.51 13.23
CA THR A 61 14.89 -4.67 14.13
C THR A 61 13.45 -5.13 14.32
N PHE A 62 12.53 -4.63 13.49
CA PHE A 62 11.13 -5.02 13.53
C PHE A 62 10.96 -6.53 13.37
N VAL A 63 10.13 -7.11 14.22
CA VAL A 63 9.73 -8.53 14.13
C VAL A 63 8.20 -8.59 14.05
N HIS A 64 7.71 -9.14 12.96
CA HIS A 64 6.29 -9.40 12.81
C HIS A 64 5.83 -10.46 13.80
N ARG A 65 4.76 -10.14 14.55
CA ARG A 65 4.14 -11.04 15.52
C ARG A 65 2.66 -11.16 15.22
N ALA A 66 2.24 -12.34 14.84
CA ALA A 66 0.83 -12.68 14.63
C ALA A 66 0.17 -13.16 15.91
N VAL A 67 -1.14 -12.95 16.00
CA VAL A 67 -1.95 -13.56 17.06
C VAL A 67 -1.98 -15.06 16.82
N ASP A 68 -1.55 -15.85 17.81
CA ASP A 68 -1.69 -17.31 17.76
C ASP A 68 -3.09 -17.69 18.20
N ASP A 69 -3.90 -18.15 17.25
CA ASP A 69 -5.24 -18.64 17.53
C ASP A 69 -5.20 -20.14 17.76
N VAL A 70 -5.48 -20.54 19.01
CA VAL A 70 -5.58 -21.95 19.39
C VAL A 70 -6.66 -22.71 18.61
N THR A 71 -7.62 -22.02 18.00
CA THR A 71 -8.70 -22.60 17.19
C THR A 71 -8.37 -22.70 15.71
N LYS A 72 -7.19 -22.30 15.26
CA LYS A 72 -6.74 -22.32 13.85
C LYS A 72 -6.90 -23.69 13.18
N HIS A 73 -6.84 -24.78 13.96
CA HIS A 73 -7.03 -26.13 13.47
C HIS A 73 -8.50 -26.50 13.22
N MET A 74 -9.43 -25.75 13.80
CA MET A 74 -10.87 -26.02 13.73
C MET A 74 -11.62 -25.09 12.78
N ARG A 75 -11.05 -23.94 12.42
CA ARG A 75 -11.66 -22.96 11.54
C ARG A 75 -10.60 -22.39 10.60
N MET A 76 -10.49 -22.97 9.40
CA MET A 76 -9.63 -22.44 8.36
C MET A 76 -10.06 -20.99 8.01
N GLY A 77 -9.12 -20.05 8.04
CA GLY A 77 -9.30 -18.70 7.50
C GLY A 77 -9.81 -17.61 8.45
N HIS A 78 -9.88 -17.85 9.75
CA HIS A 78 -10.43 -16.83 10.66
C HIS A 78 -9.45 -15.75 11.16
N TYR A 79 -8.14 -15.94 11.05
CA TYR A 79 -7.14 -15.03 11.63
C TYR A 79 -5.89 -14.81 10.76
N ASP A 80 -5.90 -15.27 9.51
CA ASP A 80 -4.88 -14.93 8.52
C ASP A 80 -5.05 -13.50 7.99
N HIS A 81 -5.34 -12.56 8.90
CA HIS A 81 -5.23 -11.16 8.58
C HIS A 81 -3.75 -10.83 8.60
N GLY A 82 -3.14 -10.72 7.41
CA GLY A 82 -1.75 -10.29 7.29
C GLY A 82 -1.52 -8.97 8.04
N SER A 83 -0.30 -8.71 8.42
CA SER A 83 0.10 -7.38 8.86
C SER A 83 0.53 -6.58 7.66
N GLY A 84 0.14 -5.30 7.64
CA GLY A 84 0.45 -4.38 6.54
C GLY A 84 1.80 -3.71 6.70
N VAL A 85 2.26 -3.15 5.59
CA VAL A 85 3.36 -2.17 5.53
C VAL A 85 2.82 -0.96 4.77
N ALA A 86 3.09 0.24 5.28
CA ALA A 86 2.80 1.47 4.55
C ALA A 86 4.07 2.32 4.45
N ILE A 87 4.16 3.12 3.40
CA ILE A 87 5.34 3.93 3.10
C ILE A 87 4.86 5.33 2.78
N ALA A 88 5.47 6.33 3.44
CA ALA A 88 5.29 7.75 3.16
C ALA A 88 6.53 8.52 3.65
N ASP A 89 6.72 9.70 3.14
CA ASP A 89 7.62 10.71 3.72
C ASP A 89 6.79 11.42 4.81
N VAL A 90 6.99 11.05 6.08
CA VAL A 90 6.13 11.52 7.17
C VAL A 90 6.60 12.84 7.79
N ASP A 91 7.82 13.27 7.49
CA ASP A 91 8.38 14.51 8.01
C ASP A 91 8.87 15.47 6.91
N GLY A 92 8.52 15.23 5.66
CA GLY A 92 8.76 16.12 4.54
C GLY A 92 10.23 16.25 4.14
N ASP A 93 11.11 15.31 4.52
CA ASP A 93 12.53 15.35 4.21
C ASP A 93 12.91 14.80 2.83
N GLY A 94 11.93 14.30 2.08
CA GLY A 94 12.08 13.71 0.74
C GLY A 94 12.51 12.25 0.76
N LEU A 95 12.61 11.62 1.91
CA LEU A 95 13.00 10.22 2.06
C LEU A 95 11.79 9.39 2.54
N PRO A 96 11.40 8.31 1.83
CA PRO A 96 10.27 7.49 2.25
C PRO A 96 10.57 6.71 3.52
N ASP A 97 9.69 6.86 4.52
CA ASP A 97 9.69 6.15 5.78
C ASP A 97 8.85 4.89 5.72
N ILE A 98 9.04 3.97 6.65
CA ILE A 98 8.35 2.68 6.67
C ILE A 98 7.56 2.51 7.96
N LEU A 99 6.25 2.28 7.82
CA LEU A 99 5.37 1.84 8.90
C LEU A 99 5.16 0.33 8.77
N PHE A 100 5.56 -0.40 9.80
CA PHE A 100 5.22 -1.82 9.96
C PHE A 100 4.05 -1.96 10.92
N LEU A 101 3.03 -2.69 10.49
CA LEU A 101 1.89 -3.01 11.33
C LEU A 101 2.08 -4.35 12.00
N ASN A 102 1.64 -4.47 13.24
CA ASN A 102 1.79 -5.67 14.03
C ASN A 102 0.46 -6.09 14.65
N GLN A 103 0.26 -7.40 14.80
CA GLN A 103 -0.91 -7.92 15.49
C GLN A 103 -0.68 -8.00 17.00
N VAL A 104 0.57 -8.15 17.42
CA VAL A 104 0.96 -8.24 18.84
C VAL A 104 2.20 -7.38 19.07
N GLY A 105 2.16 -6.56 20.11
CA GLY A 105 3.32 -5.77 20.54
C GLY A 105 3.44 -4.39 19.90
N GLY A 106 2.42 -3.97 19.16
CA GLY A 106 2.35 -2.62 18.59
C GLY A 106 2.98 -2.47 17.20
N ASN A 107 2.59 -1.39 16.53
CA ASN A 107 3.14 -0.99 15.25
C ASN A 107 4.51 -0.33 15.44
N GLU A 108 5.30 -0.25 14.37
CA GLU A 108 6.57 0.47 14.40
C GLU A 108 6.73 1.37 13.18
N LEU A 109 7.07 2.65 13.43
CA LEU A 109 7.42 3.63 12.40
C LEU A 109 8.94 3.81 12.37
N TRP A 110 9.50 3.64 11.20
CA TRP A 110 10.93 3.69 10.97
C TRP A 110 11.26 4.82 9.99
N LYS A 111 11.86 5.91 10.54
CA LYS A 111 12.33 7.03 9.75
C LYS A 111 13.55 6.66 8.93
N ASN A 112 13.51 7.00 7.65
CA ASN A 112 14.62 6.87 6.72
C ASN A 112 15.66 7.98 6.99
N LEU A 113 16.91 7.57 7.19
CA LEU A 113 18.04 8.49 7.41
C LEU A 113 18.91 8.65 6.16
N GLY A 114 18.45 8.10 5.02
CA GLY A 114 19.25 8.01 3.81
C GLY A 114 20.25 6.85 3.83
N ALA A 115 20.86 6.57 2.67
CA ALA A 115 21.84 5.50 2.49
C ALA A 115 21.39 4.11 2.98
N GLY A 116 20.06 3.85 3.02
CA GLY A 116 19.48 2.60 3.48
C GLY A 116 19.53 2.39 4.99
N LYS A 117 19.63 3.47 5.77
CA LYS A 117 19.61 3.45 7.23
C LYS A 117 18.28 3.95 7.75
N PHE A 118 17.79 3.33 8.82
CA PHE A 118 16.53 3.68 9.45
C PHE A 118 16.68 3.82 10.97
N ARG A 119 15.77 4.58 11.56
CA ARG A 119 15.65 4.78 13.01
C ARG A 119 14.20 4.62 13.44
N ASN A 120 13.96 3.85 14.48
CA ASN A 120 12.64 3.73 15.06
C ASN A 120 12.22 5.05 15.74
N ILE A 121 11.10 5.62 15.31
CA ILE A 121 10.50 6.85 15.85
C ILE A 121 9.09 6.62 16.40
N THR A 122 8.69 5.36 16.59
CA THR A 122 7.34 4.97 16.99
C THR A 122 6.82 5.67 18.24
N GLN A 123 7.67 5.76 19.27
CA GLN A 123 7.28 6.43 20.52
C GLN A 123 7.12 7.94 20.35
N GLN A 124 8.00 8.54 19.57
CA GLN A 124 7.92 9.97 19.24
C GLN A 124 6.64 10.30 18.48
N ALA A 125 6.27 9.45 17.52
CA ALA A 125 5.07 9.60 16.72
C ALA A 125 3.77 9.17 17.43
N GLY A 126 3.85 8.44 18.54
CA GLY A 126 2.68 8.04 19.32
C GLY A 126 1.75 6.99 18.66
N ILE A 127 2.21 6.27 17.62
CA ILE A 127 1.36 5.45 16.76
C ILE A 127 1.41 3.94 17.07
N ALA A 128 1.99 3.52 18.20
CA ALA A 128 2.25 2.11 18.49
C ALA A 128 1.00 1.22 18.51
N LEU A 129 -0.14 1.68 19.05
CA LEU A 129 -1.38 0.91 19.16
C LEU A 129 -1.19 -0.48 19.81
N GLU A 130 -0.39 -0.56 20.88
CA GLU A 130 0.03 -1.82 21.51
C GLU A 130 -1.13 -2.77 21.91
N GLY A 131 -2.28 -2.22 22.23
CA GLY A 131 -3.49 -2.98 22.64
C GLY A 131 -4.39 -3.40 21.49
N ARG A 132 -3.98 -3.22 20.23
CA ARG A 132 -4.82 -3.47 19.05
C ARG A 132 -4.14 -4.44 18.09
N VAL A 133 -4.97 -5.18 17.35
CA VAL A 133 -4.52 -6.07 16.28
C VAL A 133 -4.60 -5.28 14.98
N SER A 134 -3.49 -4.68 14.56
CA SER A 134 -3.42 -3.87 13.35
C SER A 134 -3.31 -4.73 12.11
N VAL A 135 -3.99 -4.33 11.01
CA VAL A 135 -4.10 -5.10 9.77
C VAL A 135 -3.54 -4.33 8.57
N ALA A 136 -4.03 -3.11 8.35
CA ALA A 136 -3.60 -2.29 7.24
C ALA A 136 -3.43 -0.84 7.70
N GLY A 137 -2.53 -0.12 7.04
CA GLY A 137 -2.35 1.31 7.21
C GLY A 137 -2.26 2.00 5.87
N ALA A 138 -2.71 3.26 5.84
CA ALA A 138 -2.59 4.12 4.68
C ALA A 138 -2.22 5.53 5.15
N PHE A 139 -1.35 6.17 4.39
CA PHE A 139 -1.02 7.56 4.55
C PHE A 139 -1.76 8.40 3.51
N ALA A 140 -2.28 9.54 3.90
CA ALA A 140 -2.89 10.55 3.04
C ALA A 140 -2.96 11.89 3.79
N ASP A 141 -2.81 12.98 3.07
CA ASP A 141 -3.10 14.32 3.56
C ASP A 141 -4.62 14.52 3.56
N ILE A 142 -5.27 14.38 4.73
CA ILE A 142 -6.74 14.36 4.85
C ILE A 142 -7.33 15.75 5.11
N ASP A 143 -6.54 16.67 5.64
CA ASP A 143 -6.97 18.04 5.94
C ASP A 143 -6.38 19.09 5.02
N ASN A 144 -5.52 18.68 4.08
CA ASN A 144 -4.85 19.49 3.05
C ASN A 144 -3.87 20.53 3.64
N ASP A 145 -3.17 20.17 4.69
CA ASP A 145 -2.10 20.97 5.28
C ASP A 145 -0.72 20.69 4.67
N GLY A 146 -0.59 19.60 3.90
CA GLY A 146 0.62 19.20 3.18
C GLY A 146 1.36 18.03 3.84
N ASP A 147 0.97 17.63 5.04
CA ASP A 147 1.57 16.54 5.80
C ASP A 147 0.82 15.21 5.58
N GLN A 148 1.47 14.09 5.85
CA GLN A 148 0.86 12.78 5.62
C GLN A 148 0.28 12.23 6.91
N ASP A 149 -1.05 12.20 7.00
CA ASP A 149 -1.80 11.58 8.09
C ASP A 149 -1.85 10.08 7.98
N LEU A 150 -2.10 9.39 9.09
CA LEU A 150 -2.10 7.93 9.13
C LEU A 150 -3.47 7.38 9.54
N PHE A 151 -4.07 6.56 8.70
CA PHE A 151 -5.22 5.74 9.03
C PHE A 151 -4.80 4.27 9.21
N VAL A 152 -5.16 3.67 10.36
CA VAL A 152 -4.87 2.27 10.67
C VAL A 152 -6.16 1.50 10.89
N THR A 153 -6.33 0.39 10.16
CA THR A 153 -7.42 -0.55 10.39
C THR A 153 -7.01 -1.62 11.38
N THR A 154 -7.94 -2.02 12.24
CA THR A 154 -7.71 -3.06 13.26
C THR A 154 -8.84 -4.07 13.27
N VAL A 155 -8.55 -5.31 13.69
CA VAL A 155 -9.58 -6.36 13.83
C VAL A 155 -10.48 -6.08 15.03
N ARG A 156 -9.93 -5.53 16.11
CA ARG A 156 -10.66 -5.26 17.35
C ARG A 156 -10.20 -3.93 17.93
N GLY A 157 -11.09 -3.24 18.61
CA GLY A 157 -10.81 -1.98 19.29
C GLY A 157 -11.04 -0.72 18.45
N GLY A 158 -11.60 -0.88 17.23
CA GLY A 158 -11.87 0.22 16.31
C GLY A 158 -10.62 0.67 15.54
N ASN A 159 -10.84 1.32 14.42
CA ASN A 159 -9.77 1.91 13.62
C ASN A 159 -9.17 3.14 14.31
N ALA A 160 -7.99 3.54 13.90
CA ALA A 160 -7.34 4.75 14.38
C ALA A 160 -7.04 5.69 13.21
N LEU A 161 -7.22 6.97 13.45
CA LEU A 161 -6.80 8.05 12.57
C LEU A 161 -5.86 8.94 13.38
N PHE A 162 -4.69 9.20 12.83
CA PHE A 162 -3.70 10.10 13.40
C PHE A 162 -3.48 11.26 12.44
N GLU A 163 -3.70 12.44 12.90
CA GLU A 163 -3.34 13.68 12.23
C GLU A 163 -1.86 13.97 12.50
N ASN A 164 -1.15 14.39 11.47
CA ASN A 164 0.26 14.76 11.55
C ASN A 164 0.34 16.28 11.56
N ASP A 165 0.84 16.85 12.62
CA ASP A 165 0.94 18.30 12.80
C ASP A 165 2.27 18.90 12.26
N GLY A 166 3.11 18.10 11.58
CA GLY A 166 4.42 18.50 11.07
C GLY A 166 5.59 18.31 12.05
#